data_36efba7a73ebac60424664e0f5d6c7d8
#
_entry.id   36efba7a73ebac60424664e0f5d6c7d8
#
_cell.length_a   1.000
_cell.length_b   1.000
_cell.length_c   1.000
_cell.angle_alpha   90.00
_cell.angle_beta   90.00
_cell.angle_gamma   90.00
#
_symmetry.space_group_name_H-M   'P 1'
#
loop_
_entity.id
_entity.type
_entity.pdbx_description
1 polymer ?
#
loop_
_entity_poly.entity_id
_entity_poly.type
_entity_poly.pdbx_seq_one_letter_code
_entity_poly.pdbx_strand_id
1 'polypeptide(L)'
;MKNPFENLDKVLEHSLRLQIISVLVANDSCDFNTLKELLNVTDGNLATHIKALEREKYISVIKSFVDRKPNTRYKATERGKHAFKKHLDAMEQVIKQQKR
;
A
#
# COMPACT_ATOMS: atom_id res chain seq x y z
N MET A 1 13.94 8.41 26.33
CA MET A 1 13.17 8.95 25.19
C MET A 1 13.05 7.89 24.10
N LYS A 2 11.85 7.62 23.65
CA LYS A 2 11.65 6.63 22.59
C LYS A 2 11.97 7.25 21.22
N ASN A 3 12.58 6.45 20.37
CA ASN A 3 12.80 6.84 18.97
C ASN A 3 11.45 6.72 18.24
N PRO A 4 10.88 7.82 17.76
CA PRO A 4 9.57 7.77 17.10
C PRO A 4 9.59 6.98 15.80
N PHE A 5 10.78 6.78 15.21
CA PHE A 5 10.92 6.03 13.96
C PHE A 5 10.84 4.52 14.13
N GLU A 6 10.92 4.02 15.38
CA GLU A 6 10.88 2.56 15.66
C GLU A 6 9.59 1.89 15.18
N ASN A 7 8.48 2.61 15.21
CA ASN A 7 7.18 2.07 14.84
C ASN A 7 6.82 2.25 13.38
N LEU A 8 7.69 2.88 12.61
CA LEU A 8 7.49 2.98 11.16
C LEU A 8 7.65 1.61 10.52
N ASP A 9 6.77 1.31 9.57
CA ASP A 9 6.81 0.05 8.84
C ASP A 9 7.84 0.15 7.71
N LYS A 10 8.85 -0.70 7.73
CA LYS A 10 9.93 -0.65 6.74
C LYS A 10 9.45 -0.91 5.32
N VAL A 11 8.44 -1.74 5.17
CA VAL A 11 7.86 -2.01 3.86
C VAL A 11 7.15 -0.76 3.33
N LEU A 12 6.44 -0.04 4.20
CA LEU A 12 5.67 1.14 3.83
C LEU A 12 6.48 2.44 3.84
N GLU A 13 7.73 2.40 4.25
CA GLU A 13 8.61 3.56 4.14
C GLU A 13 8.90 3.92 2.68
N HIS A 14 8.79 2.96 1.77
CA HIS A 14 8.92 3.25 0.35
C HIS A 14 7.68 4.00 -0.14
N SER A 15 7.90 5.18 -0.70
CA SER A 15 6.82 6.08 -1.10
C SER A 15 5.75 5.42 -1.98
N LEU A 16 6.16 4.69 -3.01
CA LEU A 16 5.21 4.07 -3.92
C LEU A 16 4.39 2.97 -3.22
N ARG A 17 5.02 2.19 -2.35
CA ARG A 17 4.29 1.17 -1.59
C ARG A 17 3.25 1.79 -0.66
N LEU A 18 3.61 2.89 -0.03
CA LEU A 18 2.67 3.64 0.82
C LEU A 18 1.50 4.16 0.00
N GLN A 19 1.77 4.69 -1.19
CA GLN A 19 0.71 5.18 -2.07
C GLN A 19 -0.21 4.05 -2.52
N ILE A 20 0.34 2.91 -2.89
CA ILE A 20 -0.46 1.75 -3.31
C ILE A 20 -1.38 1.30 -2.18
N ILE A 21 -0.83 1.06 -1.00
CA ILE A 21 -1.65 0.58 0.12
C ILE A 21 -2.71 1.61 0.52
N SER A 22 -2.38 2.89 0.43
CA SER A 22 -3.32 3.98 0.73
C SER A 22 -4.55 3.92 -0.18
N VAL A 23 -4.33 3.73 -1.48
CA VAL A 23 -5.44 3.61 -2.44
C VAL A 23 -6.29 2.38 -2.12
N LEU A 24 -5.65 1.25 -1.81
CA LEU A 24 -6.35 0.00 -1.56
C LEU A 24 -7.07 -0.03 -0.21
N VAL A 25 -6.61 0.74 0.77
CA VAL A 25 -7.34 0.88 2.03
C VAL A 25 -8.59 1.75 1.85
N ALA A 26 -8.49 2.76 0.99
CA ALA A 26 -9.61 3.68 0.73
C ALA A 26 -10.67 3.10 -0.20
N ASN A 27 -10.38 2.02 -0.91
CA ASN A 27 -11.27 1.41 -1.90
C ASN A 27 -11.35 -0.10 -1.68
N ASP A 28 -12.47 -0.71 -2.08
CA ASP A 28 -12.64 -2.14 -1.91
C ASP A 28 -11.63 -2.95 -2.72
N SER A 29 -11.35 -2.53 -3.93
CA SER A 29 -10.33 -3.14 -4.78
C SER A 29 -10.00 -2.18 -5.92
N CYS A 30 -8.86 -2.43 -6.57
CA CYS A 30 -8.44 -1.60 -7.69
C CYS A 30 -7.62 -2.47 -8.65
N ASP A 31 -7.84 -2.28 -9.95
CA ASP A 31 -7.07 -3.03 -10.94
C ASP A 31 -5.72 -2.37 -11.22
N PHE A 32 -4.86 -3.11 -11.92
CA PHE A 32 -3.51 -2.67 -12.22
C PHE A 32 -3.47 -1.37 -13.03
N ASN A 33 -4.28 -1.29 -14.07
CA ASN A 33 -4.27 -0.11 -14.94
C ASN A 33 -4.74 1.14 -14.23
N THR A 34 -5.76 1.01 -13.38
CA THR A 34 -6.25 2.14 -12.59
C THR A 34 -5.18 2.64 -11.62
N LEU A 35 -4.50 1.72 -10.94
CA LEU A 35 -3.39 2.08 -10.05
C LEU A 35 -2.28 2.78 -10.82
N LYS A 36 -1.91 2.24 -11.98
CA LYS A 36 -0.85 2.79 -12.81
C LYS A 36 -1.17 4.23 -13.22
N GLU A 37 -2.37 4.47 -13.69
CA GLU A 37 -2.78 5.80 -14.12
C GLU A 37 -2.88 6.78 -12.95
N LEU A 38 -3.51 6.34 -11.87
CA LEU A 38 -3.70 7.17 -10.68
C LEU A 38 -2.37 7.60 -10.07
N LEU A 39 -1.41 6.68 -9.99
CA LEU A 39 -0.12 6.93 -9.36
C LEU A 39 0.93 7.43 -10.35
N ASN A 40 0.61 7.44 -11.64
CA ASN A 40 1.50 7.93 -12.70
C ASN A 40 2.88 7.25 -12.65
N VAL A 41 2.88 5.94 -12.72
CA VAL A 41 4.09 5.12 -12.63
C VAL A 41 4.20 4.17 -13.81
N THR A 42 5.39 3.58 -14.00
CA THR A 42 5.59 2.58 -15.05
C THR A 42 5.06 1.23 -14.62
N ASP A 43 4.77 0.36 -15.60
CA ASP A 43 4.35 -1.02 -15.33
C ASP A 43 5.35 -1.74 -14.44
N GLY A 44 6.64 -1.61 -14.76
CA GLY A 44 7.70 -2.30 -14.02
C GLY A 44 7.79 -1.85 -12.57
N ASN A 45 7.75 -0.55 -12.33
CA ASN A 45 7.80 -0.02 -10.96
C ASN A 45 6.58 -0.48 -10.16
N LEU A 46 5.38 -0.38 -10.76
CA LEU A 46 4.16 -0.78 -10.07
C LEU A 46 4.20 -2.28 -9.75
N ALA A 47 4.54 -3.11 -10.73
CA ALA A 47 4.60 -4.57 -10.55
C ALA A 47 5.58 -4.96 -9.45
N THR A 48 6.75 -4.33 -9.40
CA THR A 48 7.77 -4.62 -8.40
C THR A 48 7.25 -4.36 -6.99
N HIS A 49 6.60 -3.23 -6.79
CA HIS A 49 6.14 -2.86 -5.45
C HIS A 49 4.85 -3.57 -5.05
N ILE A 50 4.01 -3.92 -6.01
CA ILE A 50 2.85 -4.80 -5.74
C ILE A 50 3.34 -6.16 -5.24
N LYS A 51 4.36 -6.74 -5.88
CA LYS A 51 4.92 -8.02 -5.44
C LYS A 51 5.50 -7.94 -4.03
N ALA A 52 6.15 -6.84 -3.69
CA ALA A 52 6.69 -6.65 -2.34
C ALA A 52 5.56 -6.62 -1.31
N LEU A 53 4.46 -5.93 -1.60
CA LEU A 53 3.31 -5.86 -0.71
C LEU A 53 2.59 -7.21 -0.59
N GLU A 54 2.50 -7.97 -1.68
CA GLU A 54 1.96 -9.33 -1.65
C GLU A 54 2.82 -10.26 -0.79
N ARG A 55 4.14 -10.17 -0.92
CA ARG A 55 5.08 -10.98 -0.16
C ARG A 55 4.89 -10.76 1.34
N GLU A 56 4.61 -9.53 1.75
CA GLU A 56 4.33 -9.20 3.14
C GLU A 56 2.90 -9.52 3.55
N LYS A 57 2.08 -9.97 2.61
CA LYS A 57 0.66 -10.27 2.83
C LYS A 57 -0.14 -9.03 3.23
N TYR A 58 0.30 -7.88 2.79
CA TYR A 58 -0.43 -6.62 3.00
C TYR A 58 -1.52 -6.42 1.98
N ILE A 59 -1.38 -7.03 0.81
CA ILE A 59 -2.40 -7.02 -0.24
C ILE A 59 -2.62 -8.42 -0.75
N SER A 60 -3.80 -8.66 -1.32
CA SER A 60 -4.13 -9.90 -2.00
C SER A 60 -4.52 -9.61 -3.44
N VAL A 61 -4.37 -10.62 -4.28
CA VAL A 61 -4.70 -10.55 -5.70
C VAL A 61 -6.03 -11.26 -5.92
N ILE A 62 -6.93 -10.61 -6.64
CA ILE A 62 -8.22 -11.17 -7.02
C ILE A 62 -8.19 -11.34 -8.53
N LYS A 63 -8.22 -12.60 -8.98
CA LYS A 63 -8.27 -12.91 -10.40
C LYS A 63 -9.66 -13.34 -10.78
N SER A 64 -10.20 -12.76 -11.84
CA SER A 64 -11.53 -13.06 -12.33
C SER A 64 -11.58 -12.87 -13.84
N PHE A 65 -12.75 -13.10 -14.42
CA PHE A 65 -13.00 -12.80 -15.82
C PHE A 65 -14.11 -11.77 -15.90
N VAL A 66 -13.87 -10.75 -16.72
CA VAL A 66 -14.86 -9.73 -17.03
C VAL A 66 -15.01 -9.71 -18.54
N ASP A 67 -16.22 -9.97 -19.04
CA ASP A 67 -16.49 -10.08 -20.47
C ASP A 67 -15.53 -11.06 -21.17
N ARG A 68 -15.31 -12.24 -20.54
CA ARG A 68 -14.45 -13.32 -21.03
C ARG A 68 -12.96 -12.96 -21.07
N LYS A 69 -12.57 -11.83 -20.48
CA LYS A 69 -11.16 -11.43 -20.40
C LYS A 69 -10.66 -11.54 -18.98
N PRO A 70 -9.41 -11.97 -18.79
CA PRO A 70 -8.82 -11.99 -17.45
C PRO A 70 -8.80 -10.60 -16.87
N ASN A 71 -9.17 -10.49 -15.62
CA ASN A 71 -9.13 -9.23 -14.87
C ASN A 71 -8.45 -9.46 -13.54
N THR A 72 -7.40 -8.70 -13.27
CA THR A 72 -6.64 -8.79 -12.04
C THR A 72 -6.87 -7.54 -11.22
N ARG A 73 -7.37 -7.74 -10.00
CA ARG A 73 -7.59 -6.65 -9.06
C ARG A 73 -6.83 -6.94 -7.77
N TYR A 74 -6.58 -5.90 -7.02
CA TYR A 74 -5.85 -5.96 -5.76
C TYR A 74 -6.70 -5.39 -4.65
N LYS A 75 -6.55 -5.93 -3.46
CA LYS A 75 -7.23 -5.37 -2.29
C LYS A 75 -6.29 -5.43 -1.08
N ALA A 76 -6.46 -4.52 -0.14
CA ALA A 76 -5.73 -4.55 1.11
C ALA A 76 -6.28 -5.68 1.98
N THR A 77 -5.38 -6.44 2.59
CA THR A 77 -5.77 -7.45 3.59
C THR A 77 -6.00 -6.77 4.94
N GLU A 78 -6.58 -7.49 5.90
CA GLU A 78 -6.71 -6.96 7.25
C GLU A 78 -5.34 -6.65 7.85
N ARG A 79 -4.34 -7.50 7.57
CA ARG A 79 -2.95 -7.25 7.96
C ARG A 79 -2.42 -5.95 7.34
N GLY A 80 -2.70 -5.72 6.06
CA GLY A 80 -2.28 -4.50 5.35
C GLY A 80 -2.94 -3.26 5.90
N LYS A 81 -4.23 -3.33 6.19
CA LYS A 81 -4.97 -2.21 6.78
C LYS A 81 -4.41 -1.84 8.15
N HIS A 82 -4.14 -2.86 8.97
CA HIS A 82 -3.55 -2.66 10.29
C HIS A 82 -2.14 -2.05 10.19
N ALA A 83 -1.31 -2.58 9.29
CA ALA A 83 0.04 -2.07 9.08
C ALA A 83 0.02 -0.61 8.60
N PHE A 84 -0.90 -0.29 7.70
CA PHE A 84 -1.06 1.08 7.19
C PHE A 84 -1.43 2.05 8.33
N LYS A 85 -2.43 1.69 9.13
CA LYS A 85 -2.84 2.52 10.26
C LYS A 85 -1.71 2.72 11.26
N LYS A 86 -1.01 1.66 11.61
CA LYS A 86 0.12 1.73 12.54
C LYS A 86 1.23 2.63 12.00
N HIS A 87 1.51 2.52 10.70
CA HIS A 87 2.53 3.34 10.05
C HIS A 87 2.14 4.83 10.07
N LEU A 88 0.87 5.16 9.77
CA LEU A 88 0.39 6.54 9.83
C LEU A 88 0.44 7.09 11.24
N ASP A 89 0.07 6.29 12.23
CA ASP A 89 0.14 6.71 13.64
C ASP A 89 1.59 7.01 14.03
N ALA A 90 2.53 6.19 13.57
CA ALA A 90 3.96 6.41 13.84
C ALA A 90 4.46 7.68 13.17
N MET A 91 4.04 7.94 11.93
CA MET A 91 4.38 9.18 11.22
C MET A 91 3.82 10.40 11.97
N GLU A 92 2.62 10.29 12.48
CA GLU A 92 2.00 11.37 13.27
C GLU A 92 2.82 11.67 14.52
N GLN A 93 3.34 10.65 15.19
CA GLN A 93 4.20 10.84 16.36
C GLN A 93 5.51 11.55 15.99
N VAL A 94 6.09 11.21 14.84
CA VAL A 94 7.27 11.90 14.33
C VAL A 94 6.96 13.39 14.12
N ILE A 95 5.83 13.67 13.48
CA ILE A 95 5.40 15.06 13.21
C ILE A 95 5.19 15.82 14.52
N LYS A 96 4.51 15.21 15.49
CA LYS A 96 4.24 15.86 16.79
C LYS A 96 5.52 16.22 17.53
N GLN A 97 6.57 15.41 17.39
CA GLN A 97 7.84 15.69 18.06
C GLN A 97 8.60 16.86 17.43
N GLN A 98 8.25 17.25 16.21
CA GLN A 98 8.85 18.41 15.55
C GLN A 98 8.18 19.72 15.98
N LYS A 99 7.00 19.66 16.57
CA LYS A 99 6.25 20.83 16.98
C LYS A 99 6.59 21.22 18.41
N ARG A 100 7.02 22.43 18.59
CA ARG A 100 7.31 22.99 19.90
C ARG A 100 6.79 24.40 20.01
#